data_cceeeb6116bdd5478de44907e3f6b634
#
_entry.id   cceeeb6116bdd5478de44907e3f6b634
#
_cell.length_a   1.000
_cell.length_b   1.000
_cell.length_c   1.000
_cell.angle_alpha   90.00
_cell.angle_beta   90.00
_cell.angle_gamma   90.00
#
_symmetry.space_group_name_H-M   'P 1'
#
loop_
_entity.id
_entity.type
_entity.pdbx_description
1 polymer ?
#
loop_
_entity_poly.entity_id
_entity_poly.type
_entity_poly.pdbx_seq_one_letter_code
_entity_poly.pdbx_strand_id
1 'polypeptide(L)'
;MLVHAHPDDETINNGATMAKYVSEGAAVCLVTCTLGEEGEVLVEDLAHLAPDQNDDLGDHRLGELKLAMETLGVTDYIRLGGDGRFRDSGMAYDPQGHAVARDDLREGTLWTTDLLEVANELVPVIRDRRPQVMVTYNEIGNYGHPDHIQAHRVAMYAALLAGVPSYRRDLGQPWTVSRVFWIAMSRSRMLASLEALRAA
;
A
#
# COMPACT_ATOMS: atom_id res chain seq x y z
N MET A 1 4.90 -7.39 8.69
CA MET A 1 3.70 -6.91 7.95
C MET A 1 4.08 -5.69 7.13
N LEU A 2 3.65 -5.62 5.89
CA LEU A 2 3.79 -4.44 5.04
C LEU A 2 2.38 -3.88 4.77
N VAL A 3 2.23 -2.56 4.70
CA VAL A 3 0.96 -1.89 4.40
C VAL A 3 1.21 -0.91 3.27
N HIS A 4 0.65 -1.22 2.10
CA HIS A 4 0.81 -0.49 0.85
C HIS A 4 -0.53 -0.03 0.28
N ALA A 5 -0.51 1.04 -0.52
CA ALA A 5 -1.71 1.61 -1.11
C ALA A 5 -2.22 0.77 -2.29
N HIS A 6 -1.32 0.44 -3.24
CA HIS A 6 -1.69 -0.17 -4.51
C HIS A 6 -0.91 -1.46 -4.76
N PRO A 7 -1.42 -2.37 -5.60
CA PRO A 7 -0.64 -3.48 -6.14
C PRO A 7 0.49 -2.95 -7.03
N ASP A 8 1.73 -3.22 -6.70
CA ASP A 8 3.03 -2.84 -7.27
C ASP A 8 3.96 -2.16 -6.26
N ASP A 9 3.45 -1.30 -5.40
CA ASP A 9 4.21 -0.56 -4.39
C ASP A 9 5.07 -1.47 -3.52
N GLU A 10 4.53 -2.62 -3.12
CA GLU A 10 5.24 -3.60 -2.32
C GLU A 10 6.44 -4.17 -3.05
N THR A 11 6.28 -4.47 -4.33
CA THR A 11 7.33 -5.05 -5.17
C THR A 11 8.40 -4.02 -5.50
N ILE A 12 8.00 -2.82 -5.91
CA ILE A 12 8.90 -1.71 -6.26
C ILE A 12 9.74 -1.29 -5.04
N ASN A 13 9.10 -1.12 -3.89
CA ASN A 13 9.75 -0.58 -2.70
C ASN A 13 10.39 -1.65 -1.81
N ASN A 14 9.79 -2.83 -1.70
CA ASN A 14 10.12 -3.84 -0.71
C ASN A 14 10.26 -5.26 -1.26
N GLY A 15 10.16 -5.51 -2.57
CA GLY A 15 10.20 -6.85 -3.15
C GLY A 15 11.43 -7.66 -2.70
N ALA A 16 12.61 -7.08 -2.84
CA ALA A 16 13.85 -7.74 -2.38
C ALA A 16 13.87 -7.98 -0.85
N THR A 17 13.27 -7.08 -0.07
CA THR A 17 13.15 -7.21 1.38
C THR A 17 12.20 -8.36 1.74
N MET A 18 11.05 -8.45 1.10
CA MET A 18 10.09 -9.54 1.30
C MET A 18 10.71 -10.90 0.94
N ALA A 19 11.30 -11.02 -0.26
CA ALA A 19 11.93 -12.24 -0.72
C ALA A 19 13.05 -12.69 0.23
N LYS A 20 13.88 -11.75 0.72
CA LYS A 20 14.94 -12.04 1.69
C LYS A 20 14.34 -12.61 2.99
N TYR A 21 13.38 -11.94 3.60
CA TYR A 21 12.83 -12.41 4.88
C TYR A 21 12.06 -13.73 4.74
N VAL A 22 11.34 -13.94 3.62
CA VAL A 22 10.72 -15.23 3.32
C VAL A 22 11.77 -16.33 3.23
N SER A 23 12.88 -16.10 2.52
CA SER A 23 13.97 -17.08 2.38
C SER A 23 14.67 -17.39 3.71
N GLU A 24 14.62 -16.48 4.67
CA GLU A 24 15.13 -16.65 6.03
C GLU A 24 14.10 -17.29 6.99
N GLY A 25 12.92 -17.66 6.49
CA GLY A 25 11.86 -18.33 7.27
C GLY A 25 10.99 -17.38 8.12
N ALA A 26 11.05 -16.06 7.89
CA ALA A 26 10.18 -15.12 8.56
C ALA A 26 8.77 -15.16 7.96
N ALA A 27 7.75 -15.02 8.80
CA ALA A 27 6.37 -14.78 8.34
C ALA A 27 6.25 -13.35 7.76
N VAL A 28 5.92 -13.27 6.49
CA VAL A 28 5.69 -12.00 5.79
C VAL A 28 4.21 -11.90 5.43
N CYS A 29 3.57 -10.82 5.86
CA CYS A 29 2.18 -10.50 5.52
C CYS A 29 2.15 -9.17 4.78
N LEU A 30 1.52 -9.13 3.61
CA LEU A 30 1.24 -7.93 2.85
C LEU A 30 -0.23 -7.52 3.04
N VAL A 31 -0.47 -6.23 3.23
CA VAL A 31 -1.79 -5.61 3.17
C VAL A 31 -1.76 -4.54 2.09
N THR A 32 -2.63 -4.67 1.09
CA THR A 32 -2.82 -3.69 0.02
C THR A 32 -4.16 -2.99 0.23
N CYS A 33 -4.19 -1.67 0.22
CA CYS A 33 -5.38 -0.92 0.62
C CYS A 33 -6.43 -0.81 -0.49
N THR A 34 -6.02 -0.67 -1.76
CA THR A 34 -6.88 -0.54 -2.95
C THR A 34 -6.47 -1.54 -4.02
N LEU A 35 -7.15 -1.54 -5.15
CA LEU A 35 -6.75 -2.38 -6.30
C LEU A 35 -5.96 -1.60 -7.37
N GLY A 36 -5.68 -0.30 -7.14
CA GLY A 36 -4.96 0.54 -8.09
C GLY A 36 -5.77 0.86 -9.34
N GLU A 37 -7.08 1.04 -9.20
CA GLU A 37 -8.05 1.18 -10.28
C GLU A 37 -7.84 2.43 -11.13
N GLU A 38 -7.27 3.50 -10.55
CA GLU A 38 -7.01 4.77 -11.24
C GLU A 38 -5.60 4.84 -11.85
N GLY A 39 -4.89 3.70 -11.90
CA GLY A 39 -3.55 3.62 -12.50
C GLY A 39 -3.55 3.92 -14.00
N GLU A 40 -2.48 4.55 -14.49
CA GLU A 40 -2.30 4.81 -15.92
C GLU A 40 -2.02 3.51 -16.69
N VAL A 41 -2.79 3.24 -17.73
CA VAL A 41 -2.60 2.07 -18.60
C VAL A 41 -1.75 2.47 -19.81
N LEU A 42 -0.46 2.10 -19.78
CA LEU A 42 0.50 2.47 -20.84
C LEU A 42 0.55 1.47 -21.99
N VAL A 43 0.03 0.26 -21.80
CA VAL A 43 0.05 -0.82 -22.81
C VAL A 43 -1.21 -0.71 -23.66
N GLU A 44 -1.05 -0.51 -24.96
CA GLU A 44 -2.16 -0.29 -25.91
C GLU A 44 -3.20 -1.44 -25.89
N ASP A 45 -2.74 -2.69 -25.84
CA ASP A 45 -3.60 -3.87 -25.79
C ASP A 45 -4.47 -3.92 -24.51
N LEU A 46 -4.05 -3.24 -23.45
CA LEU A 46 -4.74 -3.16 -22.17
C LEU A 46 -5.54 -1.86 -21.98
N ALA A 47 -5.51 -0.94 -22.95
CA ALA A 47 -6.15 0.38 -22.82
C ALA A 47 -7.65 0.29 -22.46
N HIS A 48 -8.31 -0.80 -22.84
CA HIS A 48 -9.72 -1.05 -22.52
C HIS A 48 -9.99 -1.24 -21.00
N LEU A 49 -8.95 -1.51 -20.19
CA LEU A 49 -9.06 -1.71 -18.74
C LEU A 49 -9.12 -0.37 -17.95
N ALA A 50 -8.77 0.75 -18.61
CA ALA A 50 -8.69 2.05 -17.97
C ALA A 50 -10.01 2.48 -17.29
N PRO A 51 -9.95 3.33 -16.23
CA PRO A 51 -11.13 3.73 -15.45
C PRO A 51 -12.16 4.53 -16.25
N ASP A 52 -11.78 5.16 -17.36
CA ASP A 52 -12.66 5.86 -18.29
C ASP A 52 -13.17 4.97 -19.43
N GLN A 53 -12.78 3.70 -19.46
CA GLN A 53 -13.21 2.67 -20.41
C GLN A 53 -14.09 1.62 -19.68
N ASN A 54 -13.57 0.39 -19.51
CA ASN A 54 -14.34 -0.68 -18.84
C ASN A 54 -14.24 -0.63 -17.31
N ASP A 55 -13.26 0.09 -16.75
CA ASP A 55 -12.97 0.15 -15.29
C ASP A 55 -12.59 -1.24 -14.69
N ASP A 56 -11.88 -2.06 -15.48
CA ASP A 56 -11.51 -3.43 -15.13
C ASP A 56 -10.04 -3.56 -14.66
N LEU A 57 -9.30 -2.43 -14.56
CA LEU A 57 -7.88 -2.45 -14.20
C LEU A 57 -7.64 -3.08 -12.83
N GLY A 58 -8.50 -2.80 -11.85
CA GLY A 58 -8.39 -3.38 -10.51
C GLY A 58 -8.41 -4.90 -10.52
N ASP A 59 -9.34 -5.50 -11.25
CA ASP A 59 -9.45 -6.97 -11.38
C ASP A 59 -8.23 -7.56 -12.09
N HIS A 60 -7.72 -6.89 -13.13
CA HIS A 60 -6.49 -7.30 -13.81
C HIS A 60 -5.30 -7.31 -12.84
N ARG A 61 -5.12 -6.25 -12.05
CA ARG A 61 -4.02 -6.10 -11.07
C ARG A 61 -4.09 -7.10 -9.93
N LEU A 62 -5.24 -7.65 -9.58
CA LEU A 62 -5.33 -8.79 -8.66
C LEU A 62 -4.56 -10.02 -9.18
N GLY A 63 -4.64 -10.28 -10.49
CA GLY A 63 -3.88 -11.33 -11.13
C GLY A 63 -2.36 -11.07 -11.09
N GLU A 64 -1.94 -9.84 -11.36
CA GLU A 64 -0.54 -9.43 -11.31
C GLU A 64 0.01 -9.51 -9.88
N LEU A 65 -0.73 -9.01 -8.88
CA LEU A 65 -0.37 -9.11 -7.46
C LEU A 65 -0.18 -10.56 -7.04
N LYS A 66 -1.07 -11.46 -7.45
CA LYS A 66 -0.94 -12.90 -7.16
C LYS A 66 0.37 -13.46 -7.71
N LEU A 67 0.71 -13.18 -8.97
CA LEU A 67 1.96 -13.64 -9.58
C LEU A 67 3.20 -13.03 -8.91
N ALA A 68 3.13 -11.76 -8.52
CA ALA A 68 4.20 -11.10 -7.77
C ALA A 68 4.42 -11.78 -6.41
N MET A 69 3.35 -12.06 -5.66
CA MET A 69 3.44 -12.74 -4.36
C MET A 69 3.97 -14.17 -4.49
N GLU A 70 3.54 -14.94 -5.50
CA GLU A 70 4.09 -16.25 -5.82
C GLU A 70 5.59 -16.19 -6.10
N THR A 71 6.02 -15.20 -6.89
CA THR A 71 7.43 -14.99 -7.24
C THR A 71 8.29 -14.63 -6.03
N LEU A 72 7.77 -13.81 -5.13
CA LEU A 72 8.43 -13.38 -3.89
C LEU A 72 8.34 -14.41 -2.76
N GLY A 73 7.54 -15.47 -2.94
CA GLY A 73 7.30 -16.52 -1.93
C GLY A 73 6.40 -16.05 -0.78
N VAL A 74 5.65 -14.97 -0.96
CA VAL A 74 4.71 -14.44 0.06
C VAL A 74 3.37 -15.14 -0.10
N THR A 75 2.94 -15.84 0.94
CA THR A 75 1.68 -16.61 0.95
C THR A 75 0.55 -15.95 1.74
N ASP A 76 0.87 -14.97 2.58
CA ASP A 76 -0.11 -14.21 3.38
C ASP A 76 -0.21 -12.79 2.85
N TYR A 77 -1.22 -12.53 2.02
CA TYR A 77 -1.50 -11.20 1.47
C TYR A 77 -3.00 -10.92 1.45
N ILE A 78 -3.35 -9.71 1.83
CA ILE A 78 -4.71 -9.29 2.17
C ILE A 78 -5.02 -7.99 1.43
N ARG A 79 -6.21 -7.88 0.84
CA ARG A 79 -6.79 -6.61 0.43
C ARG A 79 -7.61 -6.09 1.60
N LEU A 80 -7.32 -4.87 2.02
CA LEU A 80 -7.88 -4.29 3.24
C LEU A 80 -9.41 -4.15 3.14
N GLY A 81 -10.12 -4.81 4.05
CA GLY A 81 -11.58 -4.85 4.05
C GLY A 81 -12.21 -5.73 2.98
N GLY A 82 -11.41 -6.42 2.14
CA GLY A 82 -11.85 -7.22 0.98
C GLY A 82 -11.59 -6.52 -0.35
N ASP A 83 -11.73 -7.26 -1.45
CA ASP A 83 -11.46 -6.76 -2.80
C ASP A 83 -12.38 -5.56 -3.13
N GLY A 84 -11.78 -4.44 -3.52
CA GLY A 84 -12.51 -3.22 -3.89
C GLY A 84 -13.27 -2.53 -2.75
N ARG A 85 -12.98 -2.83 -1.48
CA ARG A 85 -13.61 -2.13 -0.34
C ARG A 85 -13.29 -0.65 -0.34
N PHE A 86 -12.06 -0.30 -0.68
CA PHE A 86 -11.57 1.06 -0.85
C PHE A 86 -11.03 1.21 -2.27
N ARG A 87 -11.53 2.20 -3.00
CA ARG A 87 -11.09 2.49 -4.35
C ARG A 87 -9.83 3.33 -4.34
N ASP A 88 -8.95 3.12 -5.31
CA ASP A 88 -7.85 4.02 -5.63
C ASP A 88 -8.36 5.45 -5.88
N SER A 89 -7.72 6.41 -5.27
CA SER A 89 -8.08 7.82 -5.38
C SER A 89 -7.48 8.49 -6.61
N GLY A 90 -6.49 7.85 -7.22
CA GLY A 90 -5.69 8.49 -8.22
C GLY A 90 -4.96 9.73 -7.69
N MET A 91 -4.31 10.44 -8.57
CA MET A 91 -3.65 11.71 -8.24
C MET A 91 -3.71 12.69 -9.40
N ALA A 92 -3.49 13.96 -9.11
CA ALA A 92 -3.23 15.03 -10.07
C ALA A 92 -1.88 15.68 -9.74
N TYR A 93 -1.46 16.60 -10.58
CA TYR A 93 -0.26 17.42 -10.32
C TYR A 93 -0.66 18.88 -10.20
N ASP A 94 -0.14 19.55 -9.18
CA ASP A 94 -0.27 21.00 -9.08
C ASP A 94 0.61 21.73 -10.11
N PRO A 95 0.48 23.07 -10.29
CA PRO A 95 1.31 23.81 -11.22
C PRO A 95 2.81 23.78 -10.94
N GLN A 96 3.22 23.35 -9.75
CA GLN A 96 4.61 23.16 -9.32
C GLN A 96 5.11 21.73 -9.56
N GLY A 97 4.23 20.81 -10.00
CA GLY A 97 4.55 19.42 -10.26
C GLY A 97 4.51 18.51 -9.02
N HIS A 98 3.88 18.94 -7.94
CA HIS A 98 3.67 18.08 -6.77
C HIS A 98 2.42 17.22 -6.97
N ALA A 99 2.48 15.97 -6.53
CA ALA A 99 1.30 15.11 -6.49
C ALA A 99 0.30 15.63 -5.45
N VAL A 100 -0.96 15.72 -5.87
CA VAL A 100 -2.08 16.19 -5.05
C VAL A 100 -3.32 15.32 -5.29
N ALA A 101 -4.29 15.39 -4.39
CA ALA A 101 -5.59 14.77 -4.61
C ALA A 101 -6.30 15.40 -5.81
N ARG A 102 -7.04 14.59 -6.57
CA ARG A 102 -7.91 15.04 -7.65
C ARG A 102 -9.13 15.78 -7.07
N ASP A 103 -9.68 16.70 -7.83
CA ASP A 103 -10.92 17.42 -7.45
C ASP A 103 -12.18 16.59 -7.76
N ASP A 104 -12.08 15.61 -8.67
CA ASP A 104 -13.18 14.77 -9.18
C ASP A 104 -13.14 13.33 -8.61
N LEU A 105 -12.86 13.18 -7.33
CA LEU A 105 -12.77 11.89 -6.66
C LEU A 105 -14.10 11.13 -6.76
N ARG A 106 -14.00 9.84 -7.06
CA ARG A 106 -15.16 8.94 -7.04
C ARG A 106 -15.54 8.59 -5.59
N GLU A 107 -16.77 8.13 -5.40
CA GLU A 107 -17.24 7.65 -4.11
C GLU A 107 -16.44 6.40 -3.66
N GLY A 108 -16.19 6.28 -2.37
CA GLY A 108 -15.49 5.14 -1.79
C GLY A 108 -13.97 5.13 -1.97
N THR A 109 -13.38 6.26 -2.43
CA THR A 109 -11.92 6.36 -2.54
C THR A 109 -11.26 6.34 -1.16
N LEU A 110 -10.08 5.72 -1.09
CA LEU A 110 -9.30 5.59 0.15
C LEU A 110 -9.00 6.94 0.79
N TRP A 111 -8.67 7.95 -0.02
CA TRP A 111 -8.33 9.29 0.45
C TRP A 111 -9.48 9.99 1.19
N THR A 112 -10.73 9.82 0.73
CA THR A 112 -11.90 10.48 1.32
C THR A 112 -12.59 9.67 2.40
N THR A 113 -12.25 8.39 2.53
CA THR A 113 -12.83 7.54 3.58
C THR A 113 -12.29 7.93 4.95
N ASP A 114 -13.15 7.91 5.96
CA ASP A 114 -12.79 8.25 7.34
C ASP A 114 -11.62 7.39 7.84
N LEU A 115 -10.60 8.06 8.39
CA LEU A 115 -9.38 7.38 8.85
C LEU A 115 -9.67 6.28 9.86
N LEU A 116 -10.61 6.50 10.78
CA LEU A 116 -10.94 5.52 11.80
C LEU A 116 -11.67 4.31 11.21
N GLU A 117 -12.51 4.52 10.19
CA GLU A 117 -13.14 3.45 9.44
C GLU A 117 -12.08 2.54 8.81
N VAL A 118 -11.17 3.11 8.03
CA VAL A 118 -10.11 2.33 7.37
C VAL A 118 -9.17 1.67 8.39
N ALA A 119 -8.81 2.37 9.46
CA ALA A 119 -7.97 1.80 10.52
C ALA A 119 -8.64 0.61 11.23
N ASN A 120 -9.96 0.63 11.38
CA ASN A 120 -10.71 -0.47 11.98
C ASN A 120 -10.70 -1.75 11.13
N GLU A 121 -10.48 -1.66 9.81
CA GLU A 121 -10.24 -2.83 8.97
C GLU A 121 -8.83 -3.43 9.18
N LEU A 122 -7.84 -2.59 9.51
CA LEU A 122 -6.47 -3.05 9.74
C LEU A 122 -6.22 -3.57 11.17
N VAL A 123 -6.92 -3.05 12.17
CA VAL A 123 -6.76 -3.47 13.58
C VAL A 123 -6.92 -4.99 13.77
N PRO A 124 -7.98 -5.66 13.26
CA PRO A 124 -8.12 -7.10 13.40
C PRO A 124 -7.00 -7.89 12.71
N VAL A 125 -6.52 -7.41 11.56
CA VAL A 125 -5.39 -8.03 10.85
C VAL A 125 -4.11 -7.96 11.69
N ILE A 126 -3.81 -6.81 12.30
CA ILE A 126 -2.66 -6.65 13.21
C ILE A 126 -2.79 -7.59 14.42
N ARG A 127 -3.97 -7.66 15.04
CA ARG A 127 -4.21 -8.49 16.22
C ARG A 127 -4.14 -9.98 15.94
N ASP A 128 -4.53 -10.40 14.74
CA ASP A 128 -4.49 -11.79 14.32
C ASP A 128 -3.08 -12.21 13.89
N ARG A 129 -2.42 -11.44 13.03
CA ARG A 129 -1.07 -11.74 12.50
C ARG A 129 0.06 -11.41 13.47
N ARG A 130 -0.18 -10.57 14.48
CA ARG A 130 0.78 -10.21 15.55
C ARG A 130 2.16 -9.80 15.03
N PRO A 131 2.26 -8.86 14.09
CA PRO A 131 3.55 -8.49 13.52
C PRO A 131 4.42 -7.80 14.57
N GLN A 132 5.70 -8.18 14.65
CA GLN A 132 6.70 -7.47 15.44
C GLN A 132 7.13 -6.19 14.74
N VAL A 133 7.15 -6.23 13.41
CA VAL A 133 7.59 -5.13 12.55
C VAL A 133 6.50 -4.82 11.54
N MET A 134 6.24 -3.52 11.35
CA MET A 134 5.39 -3.00 10.28
C MET A 134 6.21 -2.08 9.37
N VAL A 135 5.94 -2.12 8.07
CA VAL A 135 6.56 -1.25 7.07
C VAL A 135 5.46 -0.54 6.28
N THR A 136 5.61 0.76 6.07
CA THR A 136 4.69 1.58 5.26
C THR A 136 5.42 2.79 4.70
N TYR A 137 4.73 3.70 4.04
CA TYR A 137 5.29 4.97 3.55
C TYR A 137 5.67 5.91 4.69
N ASN A 138 6.40 6.99 4.38
CA ASN A 138 6.57 8.09 5.30
C ASN A 138 5.30 8.98 5.37
N GLU A 139 5.32 10.00 6.22
CA GLU A 139 4.17 10.88 6.50
C GLU A 139 3.67 11.70 5.30
N ILE A 140 4.50 11.87 4.28
CA ILE A 140 4.16 12.57 3.03
C ILE A 140 3.87 11.60 1.87
N GLY A 141 3.74 10.28 2.15
CA GLY A 141 3.48 9.28 1.11
C GLY A 141 4.62 9.15 0.09
N ASN A 142 5.85 9.34 0.51
CA ASN A 142 7.08 9.36 -0.29
C ASN A 142 7.15 10.54 -1.28
N TYR A 143 6.19 10.68 -2.20
CA TYR A 143 6.16 11.73 -3.22
C TYR A 143 4.84 12.51 -3.26
N GLY A 144 3.93 12.25 -2.33
CA GLY A 144 2.70 13.03 -2.17
C GLY A 144 1.42 12.37 -2.68
N HIS A 145 1.48 11.10 -3.17
CA HIS A 145 0.25 10.41 -3.58
C HIS A 145 -0.75 10.37 -2.41
N PRO A 146 -2.04 10.79 -2.61
CA PRO A 146 -3.04 10.83 -1.55
C PRO A 146 -3.20 9.50 -0.81
N ASP A 147 -3.28 8.38 -1.54
CA ASP A 147 -3.45 7.06 -0.94
C ASP A 147 -2.20 6.58 -0.21
N HIS A 148 -1.00 6.97 -0.61
CA HIS A 148 0.21 6.67 0.15
C HIS A 148 0.22 7.39 1.50
N ILE A 149 -0.22 8.66 1.52
CA ILE A 149 -0.38 9.44 2.74
C ILE A 149 -1.45 8.79 3.63
N GLN A 150 -2.57 8.38 3.04
CA GLN A 150 -3.66 7.75 3.81
C GLN A 150 -3.25 6.36 4.32
N ALA A 151 -2.56 5.53 3.52
CA ALA A 151 -2.03 4.24 3.94
C ALA A 151 -1.03 4.38 5.11
N HIS A 152 -0.15 5.40 5.07
CA HIS A 152 0.71 5.74 6.21
C HIS A 152 -0.12 6.05 7.46
N ARG A 153 -1.10 6.95 7.37
CA ARG A 153 -1.96 7.35 8.50
C ARG A 153 -2.70 6.16 9.08
N VAL A 154 -3.27 5.33 8.21
CA VAL A 154 -3.99 4.10 8.58
C VAL A 154 -3.08 3.13 9.31
N ALA A 155 -1.89 2.84 8.76
CA ALA A 155 -0.92 1.93 9.36
C ALA A 155 -0.47 2.41 10.74
N MET A 156 -0.12 3.70 10.87
CA MET A 156 0.31 4.28 12.13
C MET A 156 -0.80 4.27 13.18
N TYR A 157 -2.01 4.66 12.78
CA TYR A 157 -3.13 4.74 13.72
C TYR A 157 -3.64 3.35 14.13
N ALA A 158 -3.76 2.42 13.19
CA ALA A 158 -4.14 1.04 13.48
C ALA A 158 -3.12 0.32 14.39
N ALA A 159 -1.82 0.57 14.20
CA ALA A 159 -0.78 0.01 15.08
C ALA A 159 -0.93 0.49 16.53
N LEU A 160 -1.26 1.77 16.74
CA LEU A 160 -1.55 2.32 18.07
C LEU A 160 -2.81 1.70 18.66
N LEU A 161 -3.92 1.67 17.91
CA LEU A 161 -5.21 1.15 18.37
C LEU A 161 -5.17 -0.34 18.67
N ALA A 162 -4.44 -1.13 17.87
CA ALA A 162 -4.31 -2.57 18.06
C ALA A 162 -3.70 -2.93 19.42
N GLY A 163 -2.82 -2.08 19.96
CA GLY A 163 -2.17 -2.28 21.26
C GLY A 163 -3.03 -1.91 22.46
N VAL A 164 -4.18 -1.24 22.27
CA VAL A 164 -5.02 -0.75 23.38
C VAL A 164 -5.98 -1.84 23.85
N PRO A 165 -5.87 -2.35 25.11
CA PRO A 165 -6.70 -3.47 25.59
C PRO A 165 -8.19 -3.17 25.66
N SER A 166 -8.58 -1.91 25.84
CA SER A 166 -9.99 -1.49 25.93
C SER A 166 -10.60 -1.13 24.57
N TYR A 167 -9.78 -0.97 23.52
CA TYR A 167 -10.26 -0.59 22.20
C TYR A 167 -10.84 -1.80 21.45
N ARG A 168 -12.09 -1.69 20.99
CA ARG A 168 -12.75 -2.66 20.10
C ARG A 168 -12.36 -4.10 20.42
N ARG A 169 -12.79 -4.61 21.60
CA ARG A 169 -12.50 -5.99 22.05
C ARG A 169 -13.06 -7.06 21.12
N ASP A 170 -14.09 -6.72 20.36
CA ASP A 170 -14.68 -7.53 19.30
C ASP A 170 -13.70 -7.83 18.15
N LEU A 171 -12.67 -7.00 17.95
CA LEU A 171 -11.64 -7.15 16.90
C LEU A 171 -10.43 -8.00 17.34
N GLY A 172 -10.52 -8.80 18.39
CA GLY A 172 -9.46 -9.72 18.84
C GLY A 172 -8.62 -9.20 20.01
N GLN A 173 -7.63 -10.02 20.42
CA GLN A 173 -6.75 -9.71 21.55
C GLN A 173 -5.76 -8.59 21.18
N PRO A 174 -5.48 -7.67 22.12
CA PRO A 174 -4.57 -6.55 21.83
C PRO A 174 -3.16 -7.06 21.46
N TRP A 175 -2.55 -6.36 20.52
CA TRP A 175 -1.18 -6.61 20.08
C TRP A 175 -0.42 -5.31 19.88
N THR A 176 0.77 -5.21 20.46
CA THR A 176 1.65 -4.05 20.26
C THR A 176 2.71 -4.35 19.20
N VAL A 177 2.68 -3.59 18.11
CA VAL A 177 3.73 -3.61 17.09
C VAL A 177 5.00 -3.03 17.69
N SER A 178 6.11 -3.78 17.66
CA SER A 178 7.36 -3.37 18.32
C SER A 178 8.09 -2.26 17.57
N ARG A 179 8.02 -2.24 16.24
CA ARG A 179 8.69 -1.26 15.37
C ARG A 179 7.88 -0.98 14.13
N VAL A 180 7.82 0.29 13.74
CA VAL A 180 7.31 0.71 12.44
C VAL A 180 8.45 1.34 11.67
N PHE A 181 8.66 0.90 10.43
CA PHE A 181 9.64 1.47 9.50
C PHE A 181 8.91 2.20 8.38
N TRP A 182 9.46 3.31 7.97
CA TRP A 182 9.00 4.06 6.80
C TRP A 182 9.95 3.85 5.64
N ILE A 183 9.37 3.65 4.48
CA ILE A 183 10.12 3.58 3.23
C ILE A 183 10.72 4.96 2.96
N ALA A 184 12.00 5.00 2.65
CA ALA A 184 12.70 6.24 2.33
C ALA A 184 13.61 6.04 1.13
N MET A 185 13.62 7.01 0.23
CA MET A 185 14.51 7.04 -0.91
C MET A 185 15.74 7.90 -0.60
N SER A 186 16.92 7.31 -0.62
CA SER A 186 18.16 8.04 -0.39
C SER A 186 18.49 8.92 -1.60
N ARG A 187 18.52 10.24 -1.41
CA ARG A 187 18.90 11.20 -2.43
C ARG A 187 20.28 10.89 -3.05
N SER A 188 21.26 10.52 -2.22
CA SER A 188 22.61 10.19 -2.71
C SER A 188 22.62 8.95 -3.61
N ARG A 189 21.84 7.91 -3.25
CA ARG A 189 21.69 6.72 -4.11
C ARG A 189 20.98 7.03 -5.41
N MET A 190 19.92 7.84 -5.37
CA MET A 190 19.20 8.25 -6.57
C MET A 190 20.11 9.02 -7.53
N LEU A 191 20.90 9.99 -7.03
CA LEU A 191 21.86 10.74 -7.84
C LEU A 191 22.93 9.82 -8.46
N ALA A 192 23.49 8.89 -7.67
CA ALA A 192 24.47 7.93 -8.17
C ALA A 192 23.88 7.01 -9.25
N SER A 193 22.63 6.56 -9.09
CA SER A 193 21.95 5.76 -10.12
C SER A 193 21.72 6.55 -11.41
N LEU A 194 21.33 7.82 -11.33
CA LEU A 194 21.16 8.70 -12.49
C LEU A 194 22.48 8.96 -13.21
N GLU A 195 23.58 9.15 -12.47
CA GLU A 195 24.92 9.28 -13.05
C GLU A 195 25.35 8.01 -13.78
N ALA A 196 25.12 6.83 -13.18
CA ALA A 196 25.42 5.54 -13.81
C ALA A 196 24.62 5.32 -15.10
N LEU A 197 23.32 5.66 -15.10
CA LEU A 197 22.46 5.57 -16.30
C LEU A 197 22.88 6.52 -17.42
N ARG A 198 23.42 7.70 -17.09
CA ARG A 198 23.93 8.65 -18.09
C ARG A 198 25.27 8.23 -18.69
N ALA A 199 26.02 7.39 -18.00
CA ALA A 199 27.32 6.90 -18.42
C ALA A 199 27.25 5.58 -19.23
N ALA A 200 26.11 4.92 -19.25
CA ALA A 200 25.81 3.69 -20.00
C ALA A 200 25.24 4.01 -21.39
#